data_e6eb33f75c21fa6c95888ab1294ba176
#
_entry.id   e6eb33f75c21fa6c95888ab1294ba176
#
_cell.length_a   1.000
_cell.length_b   1.000
_cell.length_c   1.000
_cell.angle_alpha   90.00
_cell.angle_beta   90.00
_cell.angle_gamma   90.00
#
_symmetry.space_group_name_H-M   'P 1'
#
loop_
_entity.id
_entity.type
_entity.pdbx_description
1 polymer ?
#
loop_
_entity_poly.entity_id
_entity_poly.type
_entity_poly.pdbx_seq_one_letter_code
_entity_poly.pdbx_strand_id
1 'polypeptide(L)'
;MKINVQTLLLLLTVSFVWLAQPALAQTVTSSQRPTDSVKTDSRILYHDGPVMVGSSNVYLIWYGCWDNNCGLVGDVGTQSIVSDFAVSVGSSPYFQVLAGYPNWYGQGPSGALLFGGSVLDRYSHGFELTASNMQGIVADQINNFGLPPDPAGIYVVLASADVSSPTTGFCVASAQPHHGLGFANGSRFRYAFVGNPTRCPSVGAPQFVANGTLLPTPNGSLAADAMANTLAHVLSTTITNPDGTGWFDRYGLQNADKCDGQFGPTYSTGNGALANLRLGTRDYLIQQNWINDRKGHCAMNTSL
;
A
#
# COMPACT_ATOMS: atom_id res chain seq x y z
N MET A 1 -16.28 67.78 -52.73
CA MET A 1 -16.98 66.50 -52.93
C MET A 1 -16.28 65.51 -52.04
N LYS A 2 -16.88 65.21 -50.84
CA LYS A 2 -16.29 64.36 -49.81
C LYS A 2 -16.99 62.99 -49.95
N ILE A 3 -16.19 61.95 -50.21
CA ILE A 3 -16.66 60.57 -50.26
C ILE A 3 -16.27 59.92 -48.89
N ASN A 4 -17.28 59.48 -48.16
CA ASN A 4 -17.16 58.82 -46.88
C ASN A 4 -17.19 57.28 -47.15
N VAL A 5 -16.12 56.60 -46.82
CA VAL A 5 -16.02 55.12 -46.89
C VAL A 5 -16.19 54.58 -45.50
N GLN A 6 -17.35 53.97 -45.19
CA GLN A 6 -17.54 53.19 -43.98
C GLN A 6 -17.03 51.75 -44.21
N THR A 7 -16.04 51.39 -43.46
CA THR A 7 -15.50 50.01 -43.43
C THR A 7 -16.30 49.20 -42.43
N LEU A 8 -17.04 48.21 -42.92
CA LEU A 8 -17.82 47.26 -42.11
C LEU A 8 -16.87 46.13 -41.62
N LEU A 9 -16.57 46.10 -40.32
CA LEU A 9 -15.82 45.00 -39.68
C LEU A 9 -16.79 43.87 -39.34
N LEU A 10 -16.71 42.73 -40.05
CA LEU A 10 -17.36 41.47 -39.67
C LEU A 10 -16.51 40.76 -38.60
N LEU A 11 -16.99 40.70 -37.36
CA LEU A 11 -16.45 39.86 -36.30
C LEU A 11 -16.97 38.43 -36.48
N LEU A 12 -16.14 37.53 -36.96
CA LEU A 12 -16.37 36.09 -36.93
C LEU A 12 -16.06 35.57 -35.52
N THR A 13 -17.08 35.28 -34.73
CA THR A 13 -16.94 34.53 -33.46
C THR A 13 -16.82 33.04 -33.77
N VAL A 14 -15.60 32.51 -33.65
CA VAL A 14 -15.35 31.06 -33.69
C VAL A 14 -15.67 30.48 -32.34
N SER A 15 -16.85 29.84 -32.22
CA SER A 15 -17.22 29.07 -31.01
C SER A 15 -16.45 27.75 -31.01
N PHE A 16 -15.44 27.65 -30.15
CA PHE A 16 -14.77 26.37 -29.86
C PHE A 16 -15.72 25.49 -29.00
N VAL A 17 -16.34 24.52 -29.63
CA VAL A 17 -17.03 23.44 -28.91
C VAL A 17 -15.98 22.49 -28.38
N TRP A 18 -15.72 22.55 -27.09
CA TRP A 18 -14.91 21.52 -26.40
C TRP A 18 -15.73 20.22 -26.33
N LEU A 19 -15.43 19.28 -27.22
CA LEU A 19 -15.90 17.91 -27.08
C LEU A 19 -15.09 17.27 -25.94
N ALA A 20 -15.74 17.09 -24.79
CA ALA A 20 -15.18 16.27 -23.71
C ALA A 20 -15.01 14.83 -24.24
N GLN A 21 -13.78 14.44 -24.48
CA GLN A 21 -13.47 13.04 -24.79
C GLN A 21 -13.66 12.20 -23.52
N PRO A 22 -14.37 11.06 -23.60
CA PRO A 22 -14.42 10.13 -22.47
C PRO A 22 -13.00 9.68 -22.15
N ALA A 23 -12.59 9.83 -20.89
CA ALA A 23 -11.33 9.29 -20.41
C ALA A 23 -11.37 7.76 -20.58
N LEU A 24 -10.58 7.24 -21.50
CA LEU A 24 -10.38 5.80 -21.65
C LEU A 24 -9.70 5.29 -20.37
N ALA A 25 -10.35 4.42 -19.64
CA ALA A 25 -9.76 3.71 -18.51
C ALA A 25 -8.53 2.92 -19.00
N GLN A 26 -7.35 3.33 -18.55
CA GLN A 26 -6.12 2.60 -18.87
C GLN A 26 -5.92 1.52 -17.81
N THR A 27 -5.56 0.33 -18.25
CA THR A 27 -5.20 -0.78 -17.36
C THR A 27 -3.68 -0.80 -17.25
N VAL A 28 -3.16 -0.53 -16.06
CA VAL A 28 -1.73 -0.71 -15.78
C VAL A 28 -1.50 -2.15 -15.40
N THR A 29 -0.91 -2.90 -16.31
CA THR A 29 -0.22 -4.13 -15.97
C THR A 29 1.25 -3.78 -15.86
N SER A 30 1.85 -3.96 -14.68
CA SER A 30 3.29 -3.85 -14.55
C SER A 30 3.91 -4.88 -15.50
N SER A 31 4.62 -4.40 -16.53
CA SER A 31 5.34 -5.27 -17.42
C SER A 31 6.43 -5.99 -16.61
N GLN A 32 6.32 -7.33 -16.60
CA GLN A 32 7.38 -8.26 -16.27
C GLN A 32 7.65 -8.55 -14.78
N ARG A 33 6.69 -9.15 -14.12
CA ARG A 33 7.01 -10.42 -13.46
C ARG A 33 6.52 -11.54 -14.39
N PRO A 34 7.26 -12.62 -14.63
CA PRO A 34 6.66 -13.85 -15.12
C PRO A 34 5.67 -14.26 -14.01
N THR A 35 4.41 -13.87 -14.15
CA THR A 35 3.34 -14.47 -13.37
C THR A 35 3.29 -15.90 -13.86
N ASP A 36 3.93 -16.81 -13.13
CA ASP A 36 3.64 -18.23 -13.30
C ASP A 36 2.12 -18.34 -13.28
N SER A 37 1.53 -18.54 -14.44
CA SER A 37 0.07 -18.72 -14.60
C SER A 37 -0.47 -19.81 -13.67
N VAL A 38 0.40 -20.70 -13.22
CA VAL A 38 0.16 -21.76 -12.23
C VAL A 38 -0.10 -21.18 -10.82
N LYS A 39 0.51 -20.06 -10.43
CA LYS A 39 0.32 -19.48 -9.07
C LYS A 39 -1.00 -18.72 -8.92
N THR A 40 -1.54 -18.18 -9.99
CA THR A 40 -2.80 -17.43 -9.94
C THR A 40 -4.04 -18.33 -9.93
N ASP A 41 -3.94 -19.57 -10.39
CA ASP A 41 -5.06 -20.52 -10.53
C ASP A 41 -5.36 -21.34 -9.27
N SER A 42 -4.52 -21.25 -8.20
CA SER A 42 -4.77 -21.96 -6.95
C SER A 42 -5.65 -21.12 -6.01
N ARG A 43 -6.67 -21.77 -5.44
CA ARG A 43 -7.52 -21.15 -4.40
C ARG A 43 -6.70 -20.87 -3.15
N ILE A 44 -7.05 -19.81 -2.44
CA ILE A 44 -6.64 -19.59 -1.07
C ILE A 44 -7.56 -20.42 -0.16
N LEU A 45 -6.96 -21.22 0.71
CA LEU A 45 -7.67 -22.06 1.67
C LEU A 45 -7.38 -21.61 3.10
N TYR A 46 -8.33 -21.87 3.98
CA TYR A 46 -8.15 -21.69 5.40
C TYR A 46 -7.45 -22.90 6.00
N HIS A 47 -6.41 -22.67 6.81
CA HIS A 47 -5.54 -23.69 7.41
C HIS A 47 -5.63 -23.74 8.93
N ASP A 48 -6.79 -23.42 9.49
CA ASP A 48 -7.14 -23.52 10.93
C ASP A 48 -6.42 -22.55 11.86
N GLY A 49 -5.54 -21.71 11.33
CA GLY A 49 -4.83 -20.70 12.11
C GLY A 49 -5.67 -19.45 12.39
N PRO A 50 -5.16 -18.54 13.20
CA PRO A 50 -5.87 -17.32 13.53
C PRO A 50 -6.06 -16.41 12.31
N VAL A 51 -7.15 -15.65 12.35
CA VAL A 51 -7.39 -14.44 11.57
C VAL A 51 -7.66 -13.29 12.53
N MET A 52 -7.43 -12.05 12.13
CA MET A 52 -7.78 -10.90 12.97
C MET A 52 -9.28 -10.65 12.86
N VAL A 53 -10.03 -11.07 13.90
CA VAL A 53 -11.49 -10.97 13.93
C VAL A 53 -11.92 -9.55 14.31
N GLY A 54 -12.93 -9.01 13.63
CA GLY A 54 -13.46 -7.67 13.88
C GLY A 54 -12.58 -6.57 13.30
N SER A 55 -12.50 -5.44 14.01
CA SER A 55 -11.68 -4.29 13.64
C SER A 55 -10.22 -4.50 14.04
N SER A 56 -9.30 -4.02 13.22
CA SER A 56 -7.87 -3.98 13.55
C SER A 56 -7.40 -2.55 13.80
N ASN A 57 -6.33 -2.39 14.57
CA ASN A 57 -5.67 -1.11 14.79
C ASN A 57 -4.30 -1.11 14.11
N VAL A 58 -3.88 0.02 13.53
CA VAL A 58 -2.55 0.18 12.96
C VAL A 58 -1.75 1.22 13.71
N TYR A 59 -0.51 0.86 14.08
CA TYR A 59 0.46 1.73 14.71
C TYR A 59 1.66 1.89 13.76
N LEU A 60 2.07 3.12 13.48
CA LEU A 60 3.17 3.41 12.57
C LEU A 60 4.43 3.75 13.36
N ILE A 61 5.52 3.02 13.12
CA ILE A 61 6.84 3.27 13.69
C ILE A 61 7.74 3.78 12.57
N TRP A 62 7.96 5.07 12.56
CA TRP A 62 8.82 5.74 11.58
C TRP A 62 10.27 5.51 11.97
N TYR A 63 10.88 4.47 11.41
CA TYR A 63 12.22 4.01 11.75
C TYR A 63 13.28 4.65 10.87
N GLY A 64 14.29 5.24 11.50
CA GLY A 64 15.41 5.89 10.82
C GLY A 64 15.29 7.40 10.80
N CYS A 65 15.68 8.03 9.70
CA CYS A 65 15.67 9.48 9.55
C CYS A 65 14.40 9.97 8.84
N TRP A 66 13.49 10.53 9.60
CA TRP A 66 12.19 11.03 9.13
C TRP A 66 11.98 12.52 9.42
N ASP A 67 12.97 13.21 9.88
CA ASP A 67 12.92 14.65 10.12
C ASP A 67 13.95 15.41 9.27
N ASN A 68 13.83 16.75 9.25
CA ASN A 68 14.69 17.61 8.44
C ASN A 68 16.16 17.65 8.89
N ASN A 69 16.53 16.94 9.96
CA ASN A 69 17.87 17.00 10.56
C ASN A 69 18.84 15.99 9.96
N CYS A 70 18.41 15.12 9.07
CA CYS A 70 19.23 14.03 8.55
C CYS A 70 19.68 14.24 7.08
N GLY A 71 19.27 15.31 6.44
CA GLY A 71 19.66 15.60 5.05
C GLY A 71 18.99 14.70 3.98
N LEU A 72 18.04 13.86 4.37
CA LEU A 72 17.23 13.07 3.43
C LEU A 72 16.04 13.91 2.97
N VAL A 73 16.06 14.30 1.70
CA VAL A 73 15.04 15.18 1.13
C VAL A 73 13.75 14.39 0.89
N GLY A 74 12.62 14.92 1.36
CA GLY A 74 11.28 14.41 0.97
C GLY A 74 10.57 13.57 2.04
N ASP A 75 11.19 13.20 3.14
CA ASP A 75 10.60 12.24 4.09
C ASP A 75 9.42 12.79 4.90
N VAL A 76 9.40 14.10 5.24
CA VAL A 76 8.26 14.71 5.97
C VAL A 76 6.96 14.64 5.16
N GLY A 77 7.01 14.89 3.86
CA GLY A 77 5.88 14.75 2.96
C GLY A 77 5.40 13.29 2.88
N THR A 78 6.34 12.35 2.88
CA THR A 78 6.07 10.91 2.88
C THR A 78 5.29 10.49 4.13
N GLN A 79 5.68 10.94 5.31
CA GLN A 79 4.97 10.64 6.55
C GLN A 79 3.50 11.07 6.49
N SER A 80 3.21 12.29 6.02
CA SER A 80 1.83 12.78 5.89
C SER A 80 1.01 11.91 4.95
N ILE A 81 1.51 11.59 3.74
CA ILE A 81 0.78 10.84 2.72
C ILE A 81 0.48 9.41 3.19
N VAL A 82 1.47 8.73 3.78
CA VAL A 82 1.31 7.35 4.27
C VAL A 82 0.41 7.30 5.51
N SER A 83 0.50 8.31 6.39
CA SER A 83 -0.42 8.42 7.55
C SER A 83 -1.86 8.65 7.09
N ASP A 84 -2.09 9.53 6.11
CA ASP A 84 -3.43 9.77 5.54
C ASP A 84 -4.00 8.50 4.91
N PHE A 85 -3.16 7.68 4.26
CA PHE A 85 -3.56 6.37 3.77
C PHE A 85 -3.99 5.45 4.92
N ALA A 86 -3.16 5.31 5.97
CA ALA A 86 -3.46 4.44 7.11
C ALA A 86 -4.74 4.84 7.86
N VAL A 87 -5.00 6.15 7.98
CA VAL A 87 -6.23 6.71 8.59
C VAL A 87 -7.47 6.41 7.76
N SER A 88 -7.33 6.41 6.42
CA SER A 88 -8.49 6.45 5.51
C SER A 88 -8.80 5.11 4.82
N VAL A 89 -7.89 4.14 4.83
CA VAL A 89 -8.10 2.87 4.10
C VAL A 89 -9.12 1.95 4.76
N GLY A 90 -9.23 2.00 6.09
CA GLY A 90 -10.19 1.22 6.85
C GLY A 90 -11.63 1.52 6.42
N SER A 91 -12.46 0.49 6.35
CA SER A 91 -13.85 0.53 5.90
C SER A 91 -14.06 1.01 4.45
N SER A 92 -12.99 1.25 3.68
CA SER A 92 -13.11 1.49 2.25
C SER A 92 -13.58 0.23 1.52
N PRO A 93 -14.22 0.35 0.34
CA PRO A 93 -14.58 -0.83 -0.48
C PRO A 93 -13.39 -1.75 -0.76
N TYR A 94 -12.18 -1.19 -0.89
CA TYR A 94 -10.93 -1.93 -1.04
C TYR A 94 -10.63 -2.82 0.18
N PHE A 95 -10.77 -2.29 1.39
CA PHE A 95 -10.44 -3.01 2.62
C PHE A 95 -11.53 -3.97 3.07
N GLN A 96 -12.78 -3.75 2.62
CA GLN A 96 -13.92 -4.68 2.83
C GLN A 96 -13.72 -6.04 2.18
N VAL A 97 -12.82 -6.17 1.20
CA VAL A 97 -12.44 -7.46 0.60
C VAL A 97 -11.97 -8.46 1.67
N LEU A 98 -11.36 -7.98 2.75
CA LEU A 98 -10.81 -8.81 3.83
C LEU A 98 -11.90 -9.54 4.63
N ALA A 99 -13.14 -9.06 4.63
CA ALA A 99 -14.26 -9.74 5.27
C ALA A 99 -14.57 -11.12 4.65
N GLY A 100 -14.07 -11.38 3.44
CA GLY A 100 -14.16 -12.67 2.77
C GLY A 100 -13.25 -13.78 3.33
N TYR A 101 -12.52 -13.53 4.44
CA TYR A 101 -11.53 -14.44 5.02
C TYR A 101 -11.85 -14.80 6.49
N PRO A 102 -13.01 -15.46 6.76
CA PRO A 102 -13.39 -15.82 8.13
C PRO A 102 -12.65 -17.06 8.64
N ASN A 103 -12.70 -17.28 9.96
CA ASN A 103 -12.32 -18.55 10.59
C ASN A 103 -13.43 -19.60 10.46
N TRP A 104 -13.23 -20.79 11.01
CA TRP A 104 -14.21 -21.88 11.01
C TRP A 104 -15.57 -21.51 11.61
N TYR A 105 -15.61 -20.56 12.53
CA TYR A 105 -16.85 -20.12 13.18
C TYR A 105 -17.58 -19.03 12.39
N GLY A 106 -17.11 -18.72 11.18
CA GLY A 106 -17.65 -17.64 10.36
C GLY A 106 -17.28 -16.24 10.87
N GLN A 107 -16.39 -16.15 11.85
CA GLN A 107 -15.88 -14.87 12.36
C GLN A 107 -14.66 -14.44 11.55
N GLY A 108 -14.66 -13.21 11.08
CA GLY A 108 -13.57 -12.72 10.25
C GLY A 108 -13.29 -11.23 10.45
N PRO A 109 -12.35 -10.69 9.67
CA PRO A 109 -12.10 -9.26 9.63
C PRO A 109 -13.35 -8.48 9.25
N SER A 110 -13.58 -7.34 9.88
CA SER A 110 -14.70 -6.47 9.53
C SER A 110 -14.40 -5.54 8.34
N GLY A 111 -13.15 -5.49 7.88
CA GLY A 111 -12.67 -4.47 6.95
C GLY A 111 -12.48 -3.09 7.59
N ALA A 112 -12.72 -2.94 8.89
CA ALA A 112 -12.41 -1.71 9.62
C ALA A 112 -10.95 -1.74 10.10
N LEU A 113 -10.24 -0.63 9.85
CA LEU A 113 -8.91 -0.36 10.36
C LEU A 113 -8.92 1.00 11.05
N LEU A 114 -8.47 1.06 12.28
CA LEU A 114 -8.37 2.28 13.05
C LEU A 114 -6.91 2.68 13.20
N PHE A 115 -6.62 3.95 13.03
CA PHE A 115 -5.29 4.49 13.28
C PHE A 115 -5.08 4.64 14.79
N GLY A 116 -4.18 3.82 15.36
CA GLY A 116 -3.89 3.79 16.79
C GLY A 116 -2.83 4.80 17.23
N GLY A 117 -2.03 5.30 16.28
CA GLY A 117 -1.00 6.30 16.55
C GLY A 117 0.30 6.07 15.79
N SER A 118 1.25 6.96 15.97
CA SER A 118 2.58 6.84 15.38
C SER A 118 3.69 7.35 16.31
N VAL A 119 4.88 6.79 16.14
CA VAL A 119 6.09 7.17 16.88
C VAL A 119 7.29 7.25 15.95
N LEU A 120 8.31 7.99 16.36
CA LEU A 120 9.62 8.05 15.69
C LEU A 120 10.61 7.15 16.44
N ASP A 121 11.36 6.37 15.70
CA ASP A 121 12.50 5.59 16.20
C ASP A 121 13.75 5.93 15.40
N ARG A 122 14.73 6.55 16.06
CA ARG A 122 15.98 6.98 15.43
C ARG A 122 17.03 5.90 15.50
N TYR A 123 16.94 4.88 14.64
CA TYR A 123 17.94 3.83 14.45
C TYR A 123 18.26 3.01 15.72
N SER A 124 17.29 2.76 16.61
CA SER A 124 17.54 2.00 17.85
C SER A 124 18.18 0.63 17.60
N HIS A 125 17.98 0.05 16.42
CA HIS A 125 18.53 -1.24 15.99
C HIS A 125 19.47 -1.12 14.76
N GLY A 126 20.01 0.08 14.47
CA GLY A 126 20.98 0.31 13.42
C GLY A 126 20.36 0.50 12.02
N PHE A 127 21.21 0.45 10.99
CA PHE A 127 20.84 0.76 9.60
C PHE A 127 20.44 -0.47 8.77
N GLU A 128 20.72 -1.66 9.26
CA GLU A 128 20.39 -2.93 8.61
C GLU A 128 19.50 -3.76 9.52
N LEU A 129 18.26 -3.96 9.09
CA LEU A 129 17.24 -4.62 9.90
C LEU A 129 17.05 -6.09 9.48
N THR A 130 17.10 -6.96 10.47
CA THR A 130 16.64 -8.35 10.40
C THR A 130 15.20 -8.44 10.92
N ALA A 131 14.54 -9.58 10.73
CA ALA A 131 13.24 -9.85 11.36
C ALA A 131 13.32 -9.73 12.90
N SER A 132 14.43 -10.15 13.51
CA SER A 132 14.65 -10.00 14.96
C SER A 132 14.77 -8.53 15.39
N ASN A 133 15.46 -7.70 14.59
CA ASN A 133 15.52 -6.25 14.86
C ASN A 133 14.13 -5.62 14.81
N MET A 134 13.30 -5.99 13.82
CA MET A 134 11.93 -5.47 13.71
C MET A 134 11.06 -5.84 14.91
N GLN A 135 11.20 -7.09 15.40
CA GLN A 135 10.54 -7.51 16.64
C GLN A 135 11.04 -6.70 17.83
N GLY A 136 12.34 -6.47 17.94
CA GLY A 136 12.96 -5.65 18.99
C GLY A 136 12.45 -4.22 18.96
N ILE A 137 12.43 -3.56 17.79
CA ILE A 137 11.90 -2.20 17.60
C ILE A 137 10.47 -2.12 18.15
N VAL A 138 9.58 -3.02 17.74
CA VAL A 138 8.18 -3.00 18.19
C VAL A 138 8.07 -3.28 19.69
N ALA A 139 8.83 -4.25 20.20
CA ALA A 139 8.85 -4.56 21.64
C ALA A 139 9.31 -3.36 22.47
N ASP A 140 10.34 -2.64 22.01
CA ASP A 140 10.84 -1.44 22.69
C ASP A 140 9.80 -0.32 22.69
N GLN A 141 9.09 -0.11 21.57
CA GLN A 141 8.02 0.90 21.50
C GLN A 141 6.86 0.57 22.45
N ILE A 142 6.51 -0.72 22.58
CA ILE A 142 5.46 -1.16 23.53
C ILE A 142 5.95 -1.07 24.98
N ASN A 143 7.19 -1.49 25.26
CA ASN A 143 7.68 -1.60 26.62
C ASN A 143 8.12 -0.25 27.21
N ASN A 144 8.70 0.63 26.39
CA ASN A 144 9.48 1.78 26.88
C ASN A 144 9.00 3.12 26.33
N PHE A 145 8.32 3.16 25.16
CA PHE A 145 8.07 4.40 24.42
C PHE A 145 6.59 4.72 24.20
N GLY A 146 5.68 3.98 24.87
CA GLY A 146 4.29 4.39 25.03
C GLY A 146 3.31 3.94 23.97
N LEU A 147 3.68 3.05 23.02
CA LEU A 147 2.67 2.38 22.23
C LEU A 147 1.94 1.35 23.10
N PRO A 148 0.59 1.26 23.03
CA PRO A 148 -0.16 0.32 23.85
C PRO A 148 0.10 -1.13 23.40
N PRO A 149 0.15 -2.11 24.32
CA PRO A 149 0.03 -3.51 23.97
C PRO A 149 -1.41 -3.80 23.51
N ASP A 150 -1.58 -4.01 22.20
CA ASP A 150 -2.91 -4.15 21.60
C ASP A 150 -3.05 -5.49 20.89
N PRO A 151 -3.93 -6.40 21.36
CA PRO A 151 -4.18 -7.68 20.69
C PRO A 151 -4.77 -7.56 19.26
N ALA A 152 -5.44 -6.44 18.94
CA ALA A 152 -5.95 -6.11 17.63
C ALA A 152 -4.97 -5.23 16.82
N GLY A 153 -3.79 -4.95 17.38
CA GLY A 153 -2.79 -4.06 16.80
C GLY A 153 -1.90 -4.73 15.76
N ILE A 154 -1.59 -3.95 14.71
CA ILE A 154 -0.54 -4.23 13.74
C ILE A 154 0.47 -3.09 13.84
N TYR A 155 1.71 -3.41 14.20
CA TYR A 155 2.78 -2.43 14.36
C TYR A 155 3.64 -2.43 13.10
N VAL A 156 3.60 -1.36 12.35
CA VAL A 156 4.28 -1.27 11.05
C VAL A 156 5.56 -0.48 11.20
N VAL A 157 6.70 -1.12 10.95
CA VAL A 157 8.01 -0.47 10.88
C VAL A 157 8.20 0.09 9.46
N LEU A 158 8.17 1.42 9.34
CA LEU A 158 8.36 2.15 8.08
C LEU A 158 9.79 2.69 8.05
N ALA A 159 10.62 2.11 7.19
CA ALA A 159 12.04 2.47 7.12
C ALA A 159 12.29 3.72 6.29
N SER A 160 13.20 4.58 6.73
CA SER A 160 13.74 5.68 5.92
C SER A 160 14.62 5.15 4.77
N ALA A 161 14.94 6.01 3.80
CA ALA A 161 15.63 5.60 2.57
C ALA A 161 17.04 5.00 2.78
N ASP A 162 17.69 5.32 3.88
CA ASP A 162 19.03 4.84 4.25
C ASP A 162 19.02 3.50 5.03
N VAL A 163 17.85 3.04 5.49
CA VAL A 163 17.70 1.76 6.19
C VAL A 163 17.53 0.61 5.20
N SER A 164 18.24 -0.48 5.40
CA SER A 164 18.16 -1.70 4.60
C SER A 164 17.59 -2.88 5.37
N SER A 165 17.05 -3.85 4.66
CA SER A 165 16.60 -5.12 5.26
C SER A 165 16.80 -6.29 4.28
N PRO A 166 18.03 -6.77 4.11
CA PRO A 166 18.33 -7.83 3.17
C PRO A 166 17.67 -9.17 3.55
N THR A 167 17.46 -9.42 4.84
CA THR A 167 16.85 -10.68 5.32
C THR A 167 15.35 -10.78 5.07
N THR A 168 14.65 -9.66 4.87
CA THR A 168 13.23 -9.66 4.50
C THR A 168 13.01 -9.67 2.99
N GLY A 169 14.11 -9.61 2.22
CA GLY A 169 14.04 -9.53 0.77
C GLY A 169 13.65 -8.17 0.22
N PHE A 170 13.56 -7.13 1.05
CA PHE A 170 13.34 -5.77 0.56
C PHE A 170 14.41 -5.38 -0.45
N CYS A 171 14.03 -4.83 -1.59
CA CYS A 171 14.87 -4.59 -2.77
C CYS A 171 15.35 -5.86 -3.50
N VAL A 172 14.81 -7.01 -3.21
CA VAL A 172 15.05 -8.25 -3.96
C VAL A 172 13.84 -8.55 -4.84
N ALA A 173 14.06 -8.72 -6.14
CA ALA A 173 12.99 -9.07 -7.07
C ALA A 173 12.35 -10.40 -6.64
N SER A 174 11.01 -10.46 -6.68
CA SER A 174 10.19 -11.60 -6.23
C SER A 174 10.07 -11.85 -4.72
N ALA A 175 10.71 -11.06 -3.86
CA ALA A 175 10.42 -11.11 -2.43
C ALA A 175 9.02 -10.55 -2.14
N GLN A 176 8.30 -11.19 -1.22
CA GLN A 176 7.02 -10.67 -0.74
C GLN A 176 7.25 -9.71 0.42
N PRO A 177 6.38 -8.71 0.60
CA PRO A 177 6.41 -7.85 1.77
C PRO A 177 6.32 -8.67 3.07
N HIS A 178 7.05 -8.24 4.09
CA HIS A 178 7.27 -9.03 5.31
C HIS A 178 6.33 -8.63 6.44
N HIS A 179 5.70 -9.62 7.06
CA HIS A 179 5.01 -9.48 8.34
C HIS A 179 5.31 -10.68 9.25
N GLY A 180 5.01 -10.56 10.55
CA GLY A 180 5.27 -11.65 11.48
C GLY A 180 4.78 -11.36 12.90
N LEU A 181 5.21 -12.21 13.82
CA LEU A 181 4.89 -12.17 15.24
C LEU A 181 6.10 -11.80 16.08
N GLY A 182 5.85 -11.11 17.19
CA GLY A 182 6.80 -10.86 18.24
C GLY A 182 6.14 -10.93 19.62
N PHE A 183 6.94 -10.70 20.65
CA PHE A 183 6.50 -10.70 22.06
C PHE A 183 6.99 -9.45 22.78
N ALA A 184 6.09 -8.81 23.51
CA ALA A 184 6.39 -7.73 24.44
C ALA A 184 5.58 -7.93 25.71
N ASN A 185 6.19 -7.77 26.90
CA ASN A 185 5.55 -7.96 28.20
C ASN A 185 4.77 -9.28 28.33
N GLY A 186 5.30 -10.38 27.75
CA GLY A 186 4.64 -11.70 27.75
C GLY A 186 3.43 -11.82 26.82
N SER A 187 3.06 -10.77 26.09
CA SER A 187 1.96 -10.77 25.13
C SER A 187 2.46 -10.80 23.69
N ARG A 188 1.73 -11.49 22.82
CA ARG A 188 2.01 -11.49 21.38
C ARG A 188 1.60 -10.17 20.75
N PHE A 189 2.39 -9.70 19.79
CA PHE A 189 2.02 -8.63 18.88
C PHE A 189 2.28 -9.05 17.43
N ARG A 190 1.63 -8.37 16.49
CA ARG A 190 1.84 -8.53 15.06
C ARG A 190 2.60 -7.34 14.53
N TYR A 191 3.59 -7.61 13.69
CA TYR A 191 4.35 -6.54 13.05
C TYR A 191 4.42 -6.73 11.54
N ALA A 192 4.65 -5.63 10.83
CA ALA A 192 4.94 -5.62 9.41
C ALA A 192 6.09 -4.66 9.11
N PHE A 193 6.72 -4.85 7.97
CA PHE A 193 7.81 -4.01 7.51
C PHE A 193 7.48 -3.37 6.17
N VAL A 194 7.72 -2.06 6.05
CA VAL A 194 7.59 -1.29 4.82
C VAL A 194 8.89 -0.54 4.58
N GLY A 195 9.69 -1.02 3.63
CA GLY A 195 10.93 -0.35 3.22
C GLY A 195 10.67 0.86 2.34
N ASN A 196 11.61 1.79 2.30
CA ASN A 196 11.53 2.95 1.41
C ASN A 196 12.03 2.61 0.00
N PRO A 197 11.14 2.60 -1.02
CA PRO A 197 11.45 2.13 -2.36
C PRO A 197 12.40 3.04 -3.14
N THR A 198 12.72 4.24 -2.67
CA THR A 198 13.72 5.11 -3.33
C THR A 198 15.12 4.48 -3.35
N ARG A 199 15.40 3.48 -2.50
CA ARG A 199 16.64 2.69 -2.56
C ARG A 199 16.73 1.82 -3.81
N CYS A 200 15.60 1.34 -4.32
CA CYS A 200 15.52 0.35 -5.41
C CYS A 200 14.24 0.55 -6.23
N PRO A 201 14.07 1.68 -6.92
CA PRO A 201 12.79 2.03 -7.55
C PRO A 201 12.27 0.97 -8.52
N SER A 202 13.15 0.35 -9.31
CA SER A 202 12.76 -0.68 -10.29
C SER A 202 12.24 -1.97 -9.64
N VAL A 203 12.53 -2.20 -8.37
CA VAL A 203 12.10 -3.39 -7.61
C VAL A 203 11.01 -3.04 -6.60
N GLY A 204 11.23 -1.98 -5.82
CA GLY A 204 10.33 -1.58 -4.74
C GLY A 204 9.12 -0.76 -5.19
N ALA A 205 9.17 -0.18 -6.40
CA ALA A 205 8.09 0.64 -6.96
C ALA A 205 7.94 0.43 -8.48
N PRO A 206 7.87 -0.84 -8.98
CA PRO A 206 7.91 -1.12 -10.42
C PRO A 206 6.74 -0.47 -11.17
N GLN A 207 5.60 -0.22 -10.53
CA GLN A 207 4.44 0.46 -11.11
C GLN A 207 4.71 1.93 -11.47
N PHE A 208 5.76 2.51 -10.92
CA PHE A 208 6.18 3.90 -11.20
C PHE A 208 7.48 3.97 -12.00
N VAL A 209 7.88 2.88 -12.64
CA VAL A 209 9.09 2.83 -13.48
C VAL A 209 8.75 2.23 -14.84
N ALA A 210 9.04 2.96 -15.92
CA ALA A 210 8.91 2.48 -17.28
C ALA A 210 10.24 2.67 -18.04
N ASN A 211 10.79 1.59 -18.57
CA ASN A 211 12.07 1.60 -19.31
C ASN A 211 13.20 2.33 -18.55
N GLY A 212 13.27 2.12 -17.21
CA GLY A 212 14.25 2.77 -16.34
C GLY A 212 13.97 4.24 -16.01
N THR A 213 12.85 4.80 -16.48
CA THR A 213 12.44 6.18 -16.21
C THR A 213 11.34 6.19 -15.14
N LEU A 214 11.44 7.11 -14.18
CA LEU A 214 10.41 7.33 -13.18
C LEU A 214 9.18 7.99 -13.81
N LEU A 215 8.02 7.45 -13.52
CA LEU A 215 6.72 7.98 -13.91
C LEU A 215 6.20 8.95 -12.83
N PRO A 216 5.28 9.87 -13.18
CA PRO A 216 4.53 10.64 -12.19
C PRO A 216 3.83 9.72 -11.18
N THR A 217 3.81 10.12 -9.91
CA THR A 217 3.10 9.39 -8.86
C THR A 217 1.91 10.21 -8.35
N PRO A 218 0.82 9.59 -7.86
CA PRO A 218 -0.42 10.29 -7.53
C PRO A 218 -0.25 11.49 -6.60
N ASN A 219 0.63 11.35 -5.60
CA ASN A 219 0.89 12.41 -4.61
C ASN A 219 2.22 13.14 -4.86
N GLY A 220 2.89 12.90 -5.99
CA GLY A 220 4.18 13.52 -6.33
C GLY A 220 5.37 13.02 -5.50
N SER A 221 5.23 11.93 -4.75
CA SER A 221 6.28 11.33 -3.93
C SER A 221 6.37 9.83 -4.23
N LEU A 222 7.46 9.42 -4.89
CA LEU A 222 7.71 8.00 -5.17
C LEU A 222 7.73 7.17 -3.88
N ALA A 223 8.41 7.67 -2.84
CA ALA A 223 8.48 7.01 -1.54
C ALA A 223 7.09 6.78 -0.97
N ALA A 224 6.31 7.85 -0.81
CA ALA A 224 4.99 7.80 -0.19
C ALA A 224 4.01 6.90 -0.95
N ASP A 225 3.91 7.07 -2.27
CA ASP A 225 2.95 6.36 -3.09
C ASP A 225 3.26 4.86 -3.17
N ALA A 226 4.54 4.48 -3.25
CA ALA A 226 4.92 3.08 -3.23
C ALA A 226 4.86 2.47 -1.82
N MET A 227 5.21 3.21 -0.77
CA MET A 227 5.04 2.75 0.61
C MET A 227 3.56 2.54 0.97
N ALA A 228 2.65 3.39 0.47
CA ALA A 228 1.21 3.19 0.65
C ALA A 228 0.74 1.87 0.00
N ASN A 229 1.23 1.54 -1.21
CA ASN A 229 0.96 0.26 -1.86
C ASN A 229 1.48 -0.93 -1.04
N THR A 230 2.72 -0.87 -0.56
CA THR A 230 3.29 -1.92 0.29
C THR A 230 2.57 -2.03 1.63
N LEU A 231 2.16 -0.90 2.24
CA LEU A 231 1.36 -0.87 3.46
C LEU A 231 0.01 -1.56 3.26
N ALA A 232 -0.69 -1.29 2.16
CA ALA A 232 -1.92 -1.98 1.80
C ALA A 232 -1.73 -3.50 1.73
N HIS A 233 -0.64 -3.94 1.11
CA HIS A 233 -0.27 -5.35 0.99
C HIS A 233 -0.05 -5.98 2.38
N VAL A 234 0.87 -5.45 3.19
CA VAL A 234 1.21 -6.07 4.48
C VAL A 234 0.05 -6.04 5.47
N LEU A 235 -0.80 -5.02 5.45
CA LEU A 235 -2.01 -4.98 6.27
C LEU A 235 -2.99 -6.09 5.86
N SER A 236 -3.20 -6.27 4.57
CA SER A 236 -4.12 -7.30 4.05
C SER A 236 -3.64 -8.72 4.40
N THR A 237 -2.36 -9.01 4.20
CA THR A 237 -1.78 -10.32 4.54
C THR A 237 -1.75 -10.57 6.04
N THR A 238 -1.36 -9.57 6.85
CA THR A 238 -1.35 -9.69 8.32
C THR A 238 -2.74 -9.95 8.88
N ILE A 239 -3.78 -9.29 8.38
CA ILE A 239 -5.15 -9.44 8.88
C ILE A 239 -5.71 -10.83 8.60
N THR A 240 -5.45 -11.38 7.43
CA THR A 240 -6.01 -12.67 7.00
C THR A 240 -5.14 -13.86 7.39
N ASN A 241 -3.86 -13.63 7.69
CA ASN A 241 -2.90 -14.69 8.02
C ASN A 241 -1.84 -14.22 9.03
N PRO A 242 -2.25 -13.73 10.22
CA PRO A 242 -1.35 -13.05 11.15
C PRO A 242 -0.18 -13.90 11.65
N ASP A 243 -0.37 -15.21 11.75
CA ASP A 243 0.58 -16.17 12.31
C ASP A 243 1.19 -17.09 11.24
N GLY A 244 0.90 -16.84 9.96
CA GLY A 244 1.37 -17.68 8.86
C GLY A 244 0.62 -19.02 8.69
N THR A 245 -0.46 -19.23 9.47
CA THR A 245 -1.24 -20.49 9.49
C THR A 245 -2.72 -20.30 9.20
N GLY A 246 -3.14 -19.09 8.81
CA GLY A 246 -4.52 -18.70 8.49
C GLY A 246 -4.89 -19.00 7.03
N TRP A 247 -4.97 -17.98 6.20
CA TRP A 247 -5.38 -18.08 4.81
C TRP A 247 -4.21 -17.98 3.83
N PHE A 248 -3.92 -19.05 3.10
CA PHE A 248 -2.93 -19.08 2.03
C PHE A 248 -3.22 -20.19 1.02
N ASP A 249 -2.60 -20.15 -0.15
CA ASP A 249 -2.72 -21.18 -1.17
C ASP A 249 -1.65 -22.28 -0.98
N ARG A 250 -1.70 -23.31 -1.83
CA ARG A 250 -0.76 -24.45 -1.80
C ARG A 250 0.73 -24.06 -1.98
N TYR A 251 1.01 -22.85 -2.41
CA TYR A 251 2.36 -22.29 -2.57
C TYR A 251 2.74 -21.34 -1.44
N GLY A 252 1.86 -21.15 -0.45
CA GLY A 252 2.03 -20.20 0.64
C GLY A 252 1.66 -18.77 0.29
N LEU A 253 1.07 -18.51 -0.88
CA LEU A 253 0.66 -17.16 -1.28
C LEU A 253 -0.64 -16.75 -0.58
N GLN A 254 -0.63 -15.56 -0.02
CA GLN A 254 -1.74 -14.93 0.68
C GLN A 254 -2.58 -14.08 -0.30
N ASN A 255 -3.62 -13.44 0.20
CA ASN A 255 -4.57 -12.67 -0.62
C ASN A 255 -3.91 -11.55 -1.44
N ALA A 256 -3.05 -10.75 -0.83
CA ALA A 256 -2.36 -9.68 -1.54
C ALA A 256 -1.22 -10.20 -2.44
N ASP A 257 -0.54 -11.29 -2.03
CA ASP A 257 0.52 -11.91 -2.83
C ASP A 257 0.05 -12.37 -4.20
N LYS A 258 -1.19 -12.90 -4.27
CA LYS A 258 -1.79 -13.37 -5.53
C LYS A 258 -2.06 -12.24 -6.52
N CYS A 259 -2.20 -11.03 -6.03
CA CYS A 259 -2.50 -9.84 -6.85
C CYS A 259 -1.31 -8.88 -6.95
N ASP A 260 -0.12 -9.34 -6.58
CA ASP A 260 1.08 -8.52 -6.63
C ASP A 260 1.30 -7.97 -8.05
N GLY A 261 1.49 -6.65 -8.15
CA GLY A 261 1.65 -5.94 -9.40
C GLY A 261 0.39 -5.81 -10.28
N GLN A 262 -0.78 -6.24 -9.81
CA GLN A 262 -2.06 -6.07 -10.52
C GLN A 262 -2.83 -4.88 -9.94
N PHE A 263 -3.02 -3.84 -10.76
CA PHE A 263 -3.66 -2.58 -10.32
C PHE A 263 -5.09 -2.44 -10.85
N GLY A 264 -5.47 -3.22 -11.88
CA GLY A 264 -6.79 -3.14 -12.50
C GLY A 264 -7.03 -1.82 -13.25
N PRO A 265 -8.29 -1.41 -13.42
CA PRO A 265 -8.62 -0.15 -14.08
C PRO A 265 -8.09 1.06 -13.29
N THR A 266 -7.51 2.01 -14.01
CA THR A 266 -6.96 3.25 -13.45
C THR A 266 -7.60 4.48 -14.06
N TYR A 267 -7.45 5.62 -13.39
CA TYR A 267 -7.78 6.95 -13.90
C TYR A 267 -6.56 7.88 -13.77
N SER A 268 -6.54 8.95 -14.56
CA SER A 268 -5.49 9.95 -14.47
C SER A 268 -5.80 10.99 -13.41
N THR A 269 -4.82 11.31 -12.58
CA THR A 269 -4.87 12.41 -11.60
C THR A 269 -4.52 13.75 -12.24
N GLY A 270 -4.72 14.85 -11.52
CA GLY A 270 -4.46 16.20 -12.03
C GLY A 270 -3.01 16.48 -12.44
N ASN A 271 -2.03 15.71 -11.93
CA ASN A 271 -0.62 15.79 -12.30
C ASN A 271 -0.21 14.77 -13.39
N GLY A 272 -1.19 14.07 -13.98
CA GLY A 272 -0.95 13.07 -15.04
C GLY A 272 -0.52 11.68 -14.55
N ALA A 273 -0.46 11.46 -13.23
CA ALA A 273 -0.20 10.14 -12.69
C ALA A 273 -1.42 9.22 -12.82
N LEU A 274 -1.19 7.91 -12.75
CA LEU A 274 -2.27 6.93 -12.68
C LEU A 274 -2.63 6.61 -11.24
N ALA A 275 -3.92 6.48 -10.96
CA ALA A 275 -4.46 6.07 -9.67
C ALA A 275 -5.67 5.14 -9.87
N ASN A 276 -6.01 4.36 -8.85
CA ASN A 276 -7.17 3.48 -8.85
C ASN A 276 -7.98 3.51 -7.54
N LEU A 277 -7.49 4.24 -6.54
CA LEU A 277 -8.14 4.37 -5.24
C LEU A 277 -8.08 5.82 -4.77
N ARG A 278 -9.26 6.39 -4.44
CA ARG A 278 -9.35 7.70 -3.80
C ARG A 278 -9.79 7.53 -2.36
N LEU A 279 -8.99 8.08 -1.44
CA LEU A 279 -9.27 8.09 -0.01
C LEU A 279 -9.17 9.54 0.51
N GLY A 280 -10.27 10.05 1.03
CA GLY A 280 -10.35 11.45 1.42
C GLY A 280 -10.04 12.38 0.25
N THR A 281 -8.98 13.18 0.39
CA THR A 281 -8.53 14.15 -0.63
C THR A 281 -7.40 13.64 -1.50
N ARG A 282 -6.88 12.41 -1.26
CA ARG A 282 -5.72 11.86 -1.97
C ARG A 282 -6.10 10.72 -2.91
N ASP A 283 -5.34 10.63 -3.97
CA ASP A 283 -5.40 9.54 -4.93
C ASP A 283 -4.20 8.60 -4.72
N TYR A 284 -4.42 7.29 -4.88
CA TYR A 284 -3.39 6.27 -4.70
C TYR A 284 -3.43 5.26 -5.85
N LEU A 285 -2.29 4.67 -6.17
CA LEU A 285 -2.19 3.51 -7.05
C LEU A 285 -1.84 2.29 -6.20
N ILE A 286 -2.85 1.50 -5.87
CA ILE A 286 -2.76 0.36 -4.93
C ILE A 286 -3.04 -0.93 -5.69
N GLN A 287 -2.25 -1.96 -5.45
CA GLN A 287 -2.52 -3.29 -5.99
C GLN A 287 -3.87 -3.82 -5.53
N GLN A 288 -4.49 -4.66 -6.36
CA GLN A 288 -5.72 -5.36 -6.03
C GLN A 288 -5.51 -6.38 -4.91
N ASN A 289 -6.60 -6.81 -4.28
CA ASN A 289 -6.64 -7.97 -3.39
C ASN A 289 -7.40 -9.13 -4.04
N TRP A 290 -7.06 -10.37 -3.62
CA TRP A 290 -7.73 -11.57 -4.09
C TRP A 290 -9.13 -11.67 -3.48
N ILE A 291 -10.14 -11.80 -4.34
CA ILE A 291 -11.50 -12.16 -3.96
C ILE A 291 -11.58 -13.70 -3.98
N ASN A 292 -11.82 -14.30 -2.82
CA ASN A 292 -11.79 -15.75 -2.66
C ASN A 292 -13.16 -16.41 -2.94
N ASP A 293 -13.83 -15.99 -4.00
CA ASP A 293 -15.06 -16.58 -4.48
C ASP A 293 -14.81 -17.94 -5.21
N ARG A 294 -15.83 -18.48 -5.88
CA ARG A 294 -15.72 -19.78 -6.57
C ARG A 294 -14.61 -19.81 -7.63
N LYS A 295 -14.36 -18.71 -8.33
CA LYS A 295 -13.37 -18.61 -9.42
C LYS A 295 -12.05 -18.06 -8.91
N GLY A 296 -12.12 -17.15 -7.94
CA GLY A 296 -11.01 -16.37 -7.47
C GLY A 296 -10.50 -15.36 -8.50
N HIS A 297 -10.35 -14.12 -8.11
CA HIS A 297 -9.83 -13.07 -9.00
C HIS A 297 -9.29 -11.89 -8.18
N CYS A 298 -8.49 -11.04 -8.81
CA CYS A 298 -7.99 -9.81 -8.21
C CYS A 298 -8.99 -8.68 -8.46
N ALA A 299 -9.33 -7.91 -7.41
CA ALA A 299 -10.22 -6.76 -7.50
C ALA A 299 -9.91 -5.68 -6.46
N MET A 300 -10.45 -4.48 -6.70
CA MET A 300 -10.38 -3.33 -5.77
C MET A 300 -11.54 -3.31 -4.77
N ASN A 301 -12.54 -4.12 -4.97
CA ASN A 301 -13.73 -4.22 -4.10
C ASN A 301 -14.49 -5.52 -4.38
N THR A 302 -15.47 -5.82 -3.54
CA THR A 302 -16.34 -7.02 -3.68
C THR A 302 -17.53 -6.81 -4.61
N SER A 303 -17.72 -5.63 -5.17
CA SER A 303 -18.82 -5.36 -6.11
C SER A 303 -18.47 -5.93 -7.47
N LEU A 304 -19.30 -6.85 -7.96
CA LEU A 304 -19.29 -7.34 -9.33
C LEU A 304 -19.97 -6.35 -10.26
#